data_e6e01cdb4123ed3f1a3544b217643e2a
#
_entry.id   e6e01cdb4123ed3f1a3544b217643e2a
#
_cell.length_a   1.000
_cell.length_b   1.000
_cell.length_c   1.000
_cell.angle_alpha   90.00
_cell.angle_beta   90.00
_cell.angle_gamma   90.00
#
_symmetry.space_group_name_H-M   'P 1'
#
loop_
_entity.id
_entity.type
_entity.pdbx_description
1 polymer ?
#
loop_
_entity_poly.entity_id
_entity_poly.type
_entity_poly.pdbx_seq_one_letter_code
_entity_poly.pdbx_strand_id
1 'polypeptide(L)'
;QPAAPGEEGAAAPEDTEQEGASEEAAAEAAETADSEEGGNETPAAGTQAGDAEQATGEPGTEQGTPGAGILAELSAEKKQSRFKRFLRAFFPQRGDSAAEKIRKSVLVLATLTIFVCGGILLNTYVLEPAMSNRQIAKAIELKKNSSLDKNWPDIQSKYAGVNFPQGMLPRYAGLYVANRDFAGWLTIEGLGIDMPLVQGETNGDYLRTDFYGKPSRYGCCFFDYRNNIKTLDRNTIVYGHNMGSSDLLMFGNLEKYSRIDGFKAAPVIECNTLYALMKWKVYAVFVTNSLPSQDNGYLFNYIFPQMESDEDFAGYIAQLDRRKLYTTGVDLLKSDKILTLSTCSYEFDDARLVVVARLVRPGESEKVDTSLAGI
;
A
#
# COMPACT_ATOMS: atom_id res chain seq x y z
N GLN A 1 40.63 -63.92 25.52
CA GLN A 1 39.54 -64.12 26.48
C GLN A 1 39.73 -63.27 27.70
N PRO A 2 38.72 -62.85 28.38
CA PRO A 2 37.45 -62.19 28.03
C PRO A 2 37.22 -60.90 28.84
N ALA A 3 36.30 -60.10 28.53
CA ALA A 3 35.17 -59.60 29.32
C ALA A 3 34.58 -58.32 28.77
N ALA A 4 33.35 -58.36 28.28
CA ALA A 4 32.42 -57.32 28.47
C ALA A 4 31.85 -57.43 29.91
N PRO A 5 31.13 -56.49 30.50
CA PRO A 5 30.13 -55.58 29.95
C PRO A 5 30.06 -54.19 30.62
N GLY A 6 29.16 -53.32 30.18
CA GLY A 6 28.72 -52.16 30.90
C GLY A 6 27.76 -51.35 30.05
N GLU A 7 26.47 -51.69 30.16
CA GLU A 7 25.37 -50.79 29.78
C GLU A 7 25.34 -49.61 30.74
N GLU A 8 25.38 -48.40 30.21
CA GLU A 8 24.88 -47.19 30.91
C GLU A 8 24.14 -46.31 29.94
N GLY A 9 23.00 -45.90 30.40
CA GLY A 9 21.87 -45.34 29.70
C GLY A 9 22.14 -44.08 28.89
N ALA A 10 21.57 -44.08 27.72
CA ALA A 10 21.35 -42.89 26.92
C ALA A 10 20.21 -42.06 27.52
N ALA A 11 20.55 -40.89 28.06
CA ALA A 11 19.58 -39.86 28.34
C ALA A 11 19.23 -39.16 27.01
N ALA A 12 17.95 -39.10 26.71
CA ALA A 12 17.40 -38.31 25.61
C ALA A 12 17.63 -36.81 25.86
N PRO A 13 17.93 -36.01 24.84
CA PRO A 13 17.92 -34.55 24.97
C PRO A 13 16.47 -34.06 25.04
N GLU A 14 16.22 -33.24 26.04
CA GLU A 14 14.99 -32.50 26.23
C GLU A 14 14.68 -31.62 25.00
N ASP A 15 13.45 -31.74 24.52
CA ASP A 15 12.85 -30.83 23.53
C ASP A 15 12.84 -29.39 24.08
N THR A 16 13.67 -28.55 23.53
CA THR A 16 13.51 -27.10 23.65
C THR A 16 12.41 -26.68 22.66
N GLU A 17 11.24 -26.45 23.20
CA GLU A 17 10.14 -25.78 22.52
C GLU A 17 10.64 -24.44 21.97
N GLN A 18 10.78 -24.38 20.66
CA GLN A 18 10.86 -23.09 19.92
C GLN A 18 9.46 -22.50 19.88
N GLU A 19 9.21 -21.54 20.75
CA GLU A 19 8.15 -20.56 20.57
C GLU A 19 8.37 -19.77 19.26
N GLY A 20 7.82 -20.28 18.18
CA GLY A 20 7.56 -19.54 16.97
C GLY A 20 6.27 -18.74 17.16
N ALA A 21 6.35 -17.60 17.78
CA ALA A 21 5.23 -16.69 17.91
C ALA A 21 4.73 -16.27 16.52
N SER A 22 3.55 -16.74 16.19
CA SER A 22 2.73 -16.19 15.11
C SER A 22 2.14 -14.85 15.59
N GLU A 23 2.79 -13.75 15.26
CA GLU A 23 2.42 -12.40 15.65
C GLU A 23 1.25 -11.83 14.81
N GLU A 24 0.55 -12.64 14.04
CA GLU A 24 -0.60 -12.24 13.21
C GLU A 24 -1.95 -12.27 13.92
N ALA A 25 -2.03 -12.70 15.17
CA ALA A 25 -3.28 -12.77 15.92
C ALA A 25 -3.66 -11.47 16.69
N ALA A 26 -2.90 -10.39 16.54
CA ALA A 26 -3.14 -9.14 17.29
C ALA A 26 -3.86 -8.04 16.51
N ALA A 27 -4.33 -8.30 15.29
CA ALA A 27 -4.98 -7.28 14.46
C ALA A 27 -6.53 -7.29 14.49
N GLU A 28 -7.17 -8.17 15.28
CA GLU A 28 -8.64 -8.33 15.27
C GLU A 28 -9.36 -7.81 16.52
N ALA A 29 -8.69 -7.07 17.40
CA ALA A 29 -9.27 -6.57 18.64
C ALA A 29 -9.06 -5.06 18.85
N ALA A 30 -9.54 -4.23 17.90
CA ALA A 30 -9.67 -2.78 18.12
C ALA A 30 -10.83 -2.18 17.33
N GLU A 31 -12.00 -2.74 17.52
CA GLU A 31 -13.26 -2.12 17.11
C GLU A 31 -14.13 -1.99 18.37
N THR A 32 -13.94 -0.93 19.13
CA THR A 32 -14.93 -0.23 19.96
C THR A 32 -14.23 0.77 20.89
N ALA A 33 -14.62 2.00 20.75
CA ALA A 33 -14.59 3.13 21.69
C ALA A 33 -14.00 4.37 20.98
N ASP A 34 -14.54 5.46 20.99
CA ASP A 34 -15.71 6.16 21.48
C ASP A 34 -15.51 7.63 21.12
N SER A 35 -16.56 8.31 20.88
CA SER A 35 -16.70 9.73 20.67
C SER A 35 -16.15 10.56 21.85
N GLU A 36 -15.59 11.74 21.59
CA GLU A 36 -16.02 13.01 22.17
C GLU A 36 -15.13 14.19 21.73
N GLU A 37 -15.82 15.18 21.22
CA GLU A 37 -15.81 16.64 21.40
C GLU A 37 -14.48 17.42 21.42
N GLY A 38 -14.53 18.52 20.65
CA GLY A 38 -14.05 19.79 21.17
C GLY A 38 -13.37 20.75 20.22
N GLY A 39 -14.08 21.81 19.85
CA GLY A 39 -13.47 23.13 19.82
C GLY A 39 -13.10 23.75 18.49
N ASN A 40 -14.03 24.38 17.91
CA ASN A 40 -14.11 25.78 17.50
C ASN A 40 -12.82 26.61 17.61
N GLU A 41 -12.36 27.16 16.46
CA GLU A 41 -11.96 28.57 16.37
C GLU A 41 -11.64 28.95 14.92
N THR A 42 -12.45 29.89 14.43
CA THR A 42 -12.19 30.73 13.26
C THR A 42 -11.27 31.88 13.69
N PRO A 43 -10.46 32.44 12.82
CA PRO A 43 -10.36 33.88 12.77
C PRO A 43 -10.63 34.46 11.37
N ALA A 44 -11.24 35.59 11.46
CA ALA A 44 -11.70 36.48 10.43
C ALA A 44 -10.58 37.29 9.74
N ALA A 45 -10.94 37.72 8.52
CA ALA A 45 -10.73 39.01 7.90
C ALA A 45 -9.31 39.58 7.76
N GLY A 46 -8.97 39.86 6.53
CA GLY A 46 -7.96 40.83 6.12
C GLY A 46 -8.34 41.44 4.77
N THR A 47 -8.99 42.55 4.88
CA THR A 47 -9.30 43.54 3.79
C THR A 47 -8.02 44.19 3.30
N GLN A 48 -7.85 44.35 2.00
CA GLN A 48 -7.21 45.57 1.45
C GLN A 48 -7.72 45.90 0.04
N ALA A 49 -8.07 47.13 -0.06
CA ALA A 49 -8.56 47.89 -1.16
C ALA A 49 -7.43 48.43 -2.04
N GLY A 50 -7.77 48.84 -3.23
CA GLY A 50 -7.00 49.66 -4.17
C GLY A 50 -7.70 49.61 -5.51
N ASP A 51 -8.11 50.53 -6.01
CA ASP A 51 -8.23 51.94 -6.29
C ASP A 51 -8.99 52.14 -7.61
N ALA A 52 -9.71 53.22 -7.61
CA ALA A 52 -10.65 53.76 -8.56
C ALA A 52 -10.05 54.06 -9.92
N GLU A 53 -10.91 53.96 -10.96
CA GLU A 53 -10.89 54.90 -12.09
C GLU A 53 -12.32 55.26 -12.47
N GLN A 54 -12.57 56.57 -12.43
CA GLN A 54 -13.82 57.27 -12.79
C GLN A 54 -14.00 57.27 -14.30
N ALA A 55 -15.19 56.94 -14.76
CA ALA A 55 -15.70 57.42 -16.02
C ALA A 55 -17.15 57.84 -15.84
N THR A 56 -17.34 59.11 -16.01
CA THR A 56 -18.61 59.84 -16.04
C THR A 56 -19.45 59.45 -17.26
N GLY A 57 -20.73 59.18 -17.06
CA GLY A 57 -21.73 59.01 -18.12
C GLY A 57 -23.13 59.13 -17.53
N GLU A 58 -23.86 60.13 -17.96
CA GLU A 58 -25.19 60.57 -17.51
C GLU A 58 -26.32 59.54 -17.70
N PRO A 59 -27.49 59.71 -17.07
CA PRO A 59 -28.46 58.66 -16.76
C PRO A 59 -29.45 58.43 -17.90
N GLY A 60 -29.47 57.23 -18.41
CA GLY A 60 -30.57 56.73 -19.23
C GLY A 60 -31.63 56.06 -18.33
N THR A 61 -32.79 56.69 -18.26
CA THR A 61 -34.01 56.14 -17.66
C THR A 61 -34.48 54.93 -18.47
N GLU A 62 -34.14 53.73 -18.01
CA GLU A 62 -34.86 52.52 -18.43
C GLU A 62 -35.89 52.13 -17.36
N GLN A 63 -37.14 52.32 -17.72
CA GLN A 63 -38.30 51.80 -17.01
C GLN A 63 -38.22 50.29 -16.98
N GLY A 64 -37.71 49.72 -15.85
CA GLY A 64 -37.78 48.30 -15.56
C GLY A 64 -39.24 47.86 -15.39
N THR A 65 -39.68 46.96 -16.24
CA THR A 65 -40.98 46.32 -16.20
C THR A 65 -41.24 45.70 -14.81
N PRO A 66 -42.32 46.06 -14.09
CA PRO A 66 -42.59 45.58 -12.71
C PRO A 66 -42.93 44.08 -12.57
N GLY A 67 -42.88 43.33 -13.66
CA GLY A 67 -43.32 41.93 -13.67
C GLY A 67 -42.27 40.90 -13.33
N ALA A 68 -40.94 41.19 -13.52
CA ALA A 68 -39.91 40.16 -13.36
C ALA A 68 -39.61 39.85 -11.88
N GLY A 69 -39.66 40.83 -10.99
CA GLY A 69 -39.47 40.62 -9.53
C GLY A 69 -40.60 39.80 -8.89
N ILE A 70 -41.84 40.11 -9.26
CA ILE A 70 -43.02 39.39 -8.72
C ILE A 70 -43.03 37.91 -9.17
N LEU A 71 -42.63 37.61 -10.40
CA LEU A 71 -42.54 36.23 -10.91
C LEU A 71 -41.41 35.45 -10.23
N ALA A 72 -40.30 36.10 -9.92
CA ALA A 72 -39.20 35.48 -9.16
C ALA A 72 -39.62 35.20 -7.71
N GLU A 73 -40.28 36.13 -7.02
CA GLU A 73 -40.84 35.93 -5.66
C GLU A 73 -41.91 34.86 -5.63
N LEU A 74 -42.88 34.84 -6.53
CA LEU A 74 -43.89 33.80 -6.63
C LEU A 74 -43.33 32.44 -6.96
N SER A 75 -42.24 32.36 -7.74
CA SER A 75 -41.53 31.12 -8.03
C SER A 75 -40.76 30.60 -6.78
N ALA A 76 -40.16 31.50 -6.00
CA ALA A 76 -39.47 31.19 -4.75
C ALA A 76 -40.46 30.76 -3.65
N GLU A 77 -41.61 31.45 -3.50
CA GLU A 77 -42.65 31.00 -2.57
C GLU A 77 -43.27 29.66 -2.95
N LYS A 78 -43.47 29.40 -4.23
CA LYS A 78 -43.97 28.12 -4.75
C LYS A 78 -42.98 26.98 -4.52
N LYS A 79 -41.69 27.27 -4.61
CA LYS A 79 -40.58 26.31 -4.30
C LYS A 79 -40.51 26.04 -2.79
N GLN A 80 -40.58 27.07 -1.96
CA GLN A 80 -40.65 26.90 -0.50
C GLN A 80 -41.90 26.12 -0.03
N SER A 81 -43.06 26.32 -0.65
CA SER A 81 -44.28 25.57 -0.33
C SER A 81 -44.13 24.10 -0.70
N ARG A 82 -43.51 23.74 -1.82
CA ARG A 82 -43.25 22.35 -2.23
C ARG A 82 -42.28 21.66 -1.29
N PHE A 83 -41.19 22.33 -0.90
CA PHE A 83 -40.21 21.80 0.04
C PHE A 83 -40.80 21.57 1.45
N LYS A 84 -41.62 22.51 1.97
CA LYS A 84 -42.32 22.33 3.24
C LYS A 84 -43.31 21.18 3.20
N ARG A 85 -44.00 20.94 2.07
CA ARG A 85 -44.87 19.77 1.88
C ARG A 85 -44.09 18.47 1.85
N PHE A 86 -42.94 18.44 1.17
CA PHE A 86 -42.03 17.30 1.12
C PHE A 86 -41.55 16.96 2.53
N LEU A 87 -41.02 17.93 3.29
CA LEU A 87 -40.58 17.72 4.68
C LEU A 87 -41.70 17.16 5.57
N ARG A 88 -42.94 17.69 5.44
CA ARG A 88 -44.09 17.18 6.22
C ARG A 88 -44.51 15.76 5.82
N ALA A 89 -44.34 15.38 4.56
CA ALA A 89 -44.61 14.02 4.11
C ALA A 89 -43.56 13.03 4.60
N PHE A 90 -42.29 13.50 4.74
CA PHE A 90 -41.13 12.66 5.03
C PHE A 90 -40.90 12.51 6.55
N PHE A 91 -41.00 13.59 7.32
CA PHE A 91 -40.72 13.57 8.76
C PHE A 91 -41.98 13.41 9.61
N PRO A 92 -41.93 12.68 10.75
CA PRO A 92 -43.03 12.55 11.70
C PRO A 92 -43.47 13.92 12.22
N GLN A 93 -44.79 14.15 12.26
CA GLN A 93 -45.38 15.38 12.79
C GLN A 93 -46.12 15.09 14.12
N ARG A 94 -46.31 16.14 14.95
CA ARG A 94 -47.01 15.97 16.24
C ARG A 94 -48.45 15.51 16.08
N GLY A 95 -49.11 15.86 14.96
CA GLY A 95 -50.51 15.50 14.64
C GLY A 95 -50.69 14.16 13.94
N ASP A 96 -49.63 13.46 13.58
CA ASP A 96 -49.72 12.16 12.89
C ASP A 96 -50.22 11.08 13.84
N SER A 97 -50.98 10.10 13.30
CA SER A 97 -51.33 8.88 14.02
C SER A 97 -50.09 8.05 14.38
N ALA A 98 -50.21 7.14 15.34
CA ALA A 98 -49.09 6.28 15.74
C ALA A 98 -48.54 5.47 14.57
N ALA A 99 -49.41 4.90 13.72
CA ALA A 99 -49.00 4.16 12.52
C ALA A 99 -48.28 5.04 11.51
N GLU A 100 -48.73 6.28 11.29
CA GLU A 100 -48.10 7.24 10.39
C GLU A 100 -46.70 7.69 10.90
N LYS A 101 -46.58 7.90 12.21
CA LYS A 101 -45.27 8.21 12.82
C LYS A 101 -44.29 7.07 12.64
N ILE A 102 -44.71 5.83 12.88
CA ILE A 102 -43.86 4.64 12.67
C ILE A 102 -43.42 4.56 11.20
N ARG A 103 -44.37 4.66 10.24
CA ARG A 103 -44.08 4.61 8.81
C ARG A 103 -43.04 5.66 8.39
N LYS A 104 -43.25 6.92 8.81
CA LYS A 104 -42.32 8.03 8.50
C LYS A 104 -40.95 7.85 9.16
N SER A 105 -40.93 7.39 10.43
CA SER A 105 -39.67 7.10 11.12
C SER A 105 -38.86 5.99 10.43
N VAL A 106 -39.52 4.91 10.01
CA VAL A 106 -38.90 3.84 9.23
C VAL A 106 -38.33 4.37 7.90
N LEU A 107 -39.11 5.22 7.19
CA LEU A 107 -38.69 5.83 5.95
C LEU A 107 -37.44 6.73 6.13
N VAL A 108 -37.45 7.57 7.17
CA VAL A 108 -36.29 8.44 7.50
C VAL A 108 -35.05 7.59 7.83
N LEU A 109 -35.23 6.57 8.68
CA LEU A 109 -34.15 5.66 9.05
C LEU A 109 -33.58 4.93 7.83
N ALA A 110 -34.45 4.35 6.98
CA ALA A 110 -34.02 3.68 5.75
C ALA A 110 -33.25 4.63 4.81
N THR A 111 -33.76 5.87 4.65
CA THR A 111 -33.08 6.86 3.83
C THR A 111 -31.72 7.25 4.40
N LEU A 112 -31.63 7.47 5.73
CA LEU A 112 -30.36 7.75 6.40
C LEU A 112 -29.37 6.60 6.20
N THR A 113 -29.81 5.36 6.37
CA THR A 113 -28.98 4.16 6.14
C THR A 113 -28.45 4.13 4.70
N ILE A 114 -29.29 4.43 3.69
CA ILE A 114 -28.86 4.50 2.28
C ILE A 114 -27.77 5.56 2.09
N PHE A 115 -27.91 6.74 2.68
CA PHE A 115 -26.90 7.78 2.57
C PHE A 115 -25.59 7.42 3.27
N VAL A 116 -25.67 6.81 4.46
CA VAL A 116 -24.49 6.34 5.20
C VAL A 116 -23.78 5.24 4.42
N CYS A 117 -24.51 4.21 4.00
CA CYS A 117 -23.91 3.14 3.17
C CYS A 117 -23.35 3.67 1.85
N GLY A 118 -24.08 4.55 1.17
CA GLY A 118 -23.61 5.21 -0.06
C GLY A 118 -22.34 6.04 0.17
N GLY A 119 -22.27 6.76 1.29
CA GLY A 119 -21.07 7.50 1.69
C GLY A 119 -19.88 6.59 1.96
N ILE A 120 -20.08 5.48 2.66
CA ILE A 120 -19.04 4.47 2.92
C ILE A 120 -18.56 3.86 1.60
N LEU A 121 -19.47 3.45 0.72
CA LEU A 121 -19.10 2.90 -0.59
C LEU A 121 -18.34 3.90 -1.45
N LEU A 122 -18.80 5.15 -1.49
CA LEU A 122 -18.09 6.22 -2.22
C LEU A 122 -16.68 6.43 -1.66
N ASN A 123 -16.55 6.50 -0.33
CA ASN A 123 -15.24 6.61 0.30
C ASN A 123 -14.33 5.44 -0.08
N THR A 124 -14.82 4.21 0.13
CA THR A 124 -14.03 2.98 -0.03
C THR A 124 -13.62 2.71 -1.47
N TYR A 125 -14.52 2.92 -2.44
CA TYR A 125 -14.29 2.52 -3.84
C TYR A 125 -13.86 3.67 -4.76
N VAL A 126 -14.00 4.92 -4.33
CA VAL A 126 -13.66 6.08 -5.18
C VAL A 126 -12.63 6.99 -4.52
N LEU A 127 -12.87 7.43 -3.29
CA LEU A 127 -12.01 8.45 -2.67
C LEU A 127 -10.68 7.87 -2.20
N GLU A 128 -10.67 6.74 -1.50
CA GLU A 128 -9.44 6.14 -1.00
C GLU A 128 -8.49 5.70 -2.13
N PRO A 129 -8.91 4.98 -3.21
CA PRO A 129 -8.05 4.68 -4.33
C PRO A 129 -7.49 5.94 -5.00
N ALA A 130 -8.33 6.98 -5.19
CA ALA A 130 -7.89 8.24 -5.77
C ALA A 130 -6.85 8.95 -4.90
N MET A 131 -6.99 8.89 -3.58
CA MET A 131 -6.03 9.46 -2.64
C MET A 131 -4.71 8.68 -2.67
N SER A 132 -4.74 7.35 -2.67
CA SER A 132 -3.55 6.50 -2.76
C SER A 132 -2.79 6.76 -4.06
N ASN A 133 -3.47 6.81 -5.20
CA ASN A 133 -2.88 7.15 -6.49
C ASN A 133 -2.20 8.54 -6.49
N ARG A 134 -2.84 9.55 -5.89
CA ARG A 134 -2.25 10.90 -5.77
C ARG A 134 -0.99 10.91 -4.92
N GLN A 135 -0.92 10.10 -3.88
CA GLN A 135 0.25 10.00 -3.01
C GLN A 135 1.41 9.31 -3.72
N ILE A 136 1.14 8.21 -4.43
CA ILE A 136 2.14 7.53 -5.27
C ILE A 136 2.65 8.49 -6.35
N ALA A 137 1.75 9.18 -7.06
CA ALA A 137 2.12 10.17 -8.08
C ALA A 137 3.00 11.30 -7.51
N LYS A 138 2.68 11.79 -6.31
CA LYS A 138 3.51 12.78 -5.60
C LYS A 138 4.88 12.23 -5.22
N ALA A 139 4.98 10.97 -4.81
CA ALA A 139 6.26 10.33 -4.53
C ALA A 139 7.09 10.14 -5.81
N ILE A 140 6.46 9.78 -6.93
CA ILE A 140 7.11 9.69 -8.26
C ILE A 140 7.66 11.06 -8.69
N GLU A 141 6.87 12.12 -8.54
CA GLU A 141 7.32 13.49 -8.83
C GLU A 141 8.51 13.88 -7.95
N LEU A 142 8.45 13.56 -6.66
CA LEU A 142 9.53 13.83 -5.72
C LEU A 142 10.79 13.05 -6.08
N LYS A 143 10.68 11.76 -6.48
CA LYS A 143 11.79 10.95 -7.02
C LYS A 143 12.40 11.61 -8.24
N LYS A 144 11.57 12.06 -9.20
CA LYS A 144 12.01 12.73 -10.41
C LYS A 144 12.79 14.01 -10.10
N ASN A 145 12.25 14.86 -9.23
CA ASN A 145 12.89 16.10 -8.83
C ASN A 145 14.18 15.87 -8.05
N SER A 146 14.20 14.92 -7.12
CA SER A 146 15.38 14.54 -6.34
C SER A 146 16.45 13.85 -7.18
N SER A 147 16.10 13.22 -8.30
CA SER A 147 17.08 12.59 -9.21
C SER A 147 18.02 13.62 -9.87
N LEU A 148 17.67 14.90 -9.85
CA LEU A 148 18.49 16.01 -10.32
C LEU A 148 19.54 16.42 -9.28
N ASP A 149 19.36 16.09 -8.01
CA ASP A 149 20.28 16.36 -6.92
C ASP A 149 21.47 15.36 -7.03
N LYS A 150 22.65 15.85 -7.45
CA LYS A 150 23.82 14.98 -7.77
C LYS A 150 24.94 15.06 -6.74
N ASN A 151 25.02 16.13 -5.96
CA ASN A 151 26.09 16.34 -5.03
C ASN A 151 25.59 16.69 -3.61
N TRP A 152 26.36 16.26 -2.62
CA TRP A 152 25.98 16.42 -1.22
C TRP A 152 26.03 17.86 -0.70
N PRO A 153 26.97 18.75 -1.10
CA PRO A 153 26.96 20.15 -0.68
C PRO A 153 25.66 20.87 -1.00
N ASP A 154 25.13 20.71 -2.23
CA ASP A 154 23.87 21.36 -2.64
C ASP A 154 22.68 20.78 -1.87
N ILE A 155 22.65 19.45 -1.66
CA ILE A 155 21.62 18.77 -0.88
C ILE A 155 21.60 19.25 0.57
N GLN A 156 22.78 19.36 1.20
CA GLN A 156 22.89 19.84 2.57
C GLN A 156 22.47 21.30 2.71
N SER A 157 22.79 22.13 1.71
CA SER A 157 22.30 23.52 1.67
C SER A 157 20.77 23.58 1.52
N LYS A 158 20.21 22.77 0.62
CA LYS A 158 18.76 22.69 0.34
C LYS A 158 17.96 22.17 1.53
N TYR A 159 18.51 21.22 2.27
CA TYR A 159 17.87 20.54 3.41
C TYR A 159 18.67 20.74 4.69
N ALA A 160 18.94 22.02 5.04
CA ALA A 160 19.74 22.36 6.21
C ALA A 160 19.17 21.71 7.49
N GLY A 161 20.06 21.17 8.33
CA GLY A 161 19.71 20.51 9.59
C GLY A 161 19.24 19.05 9.45
N VAL A 162 19.21 18.48 8.24
CA VAL A 162 18.86 17.08 8.03
C VAL A 162 20.12 16.21 8.07
N ASN A 163 20.14 15.22 8.95
CA ASN A 163 21.17 14.18 8.98
C ASN A 163 20.81 13.07 8.00
N PHE A 164 21.58 12.90 6.94
CA PHE A 164 21.42 11.84 5.97
C PHE A 164 22.27 10.61 6.35
N PRO A 165 21.76 9.37 6.16
CA PRO A 165 22.54 8.16 6.40
C PRO A 165 23.82 8.11 5.57
N GLN A 166 24.90 7.65 6.15
CA GLN A 166 26.18 7.50 5.45
C GLN A 166 26.07 6.50 4.29
N GLY A 167 26.47 6.92 3.11
CA GLY A 167 26.44 6.12 1.89
C GLY A 167 25.08 6.13 1.17
N MET A 168 24.12 6.91 1.65
CA MET A 168 22.85 7.12 0.95
C MET A 168 23.09 7.73 -0.43
N LEU A 169 22.28 7.32 -1.41
CA LEU A 169 22.32 7.89 -2.76
C LEU A 169 21.72 9.31 -2.77
N PRO A 170 22.42 10.33 -3.28
CA PRO A 170 21.95 11.72 -3.34
C PRO A 170 20.55 11.88 -3.94
N ARG A 171 20.26 11.12 -5.00
CA ARG A 171 18.97 11.13 -5.72
C ARG A 171 17.75 10.80 -4.88
N TYR A 172 17.93 10.30 -3.67
CA TYR A 172 16.85 9.95 -2.74
C TYR A 172 16.66 10.95 -1.61
N ALA A 173 17.44 12.03 -1.58
CA ALA A 173 17.43 13.01 -0.50
C ALA A 173 16.03 13.58 -0.23
N GLY A 174 15.31 13.99 -1.27
CA GLY A 174 13.95 14.52 -1.12
C GLY A 174 12.94 13.52 -0.59
N LEU A 175 13.04 12.24 -1.00
CA LEU A 175 12.19 11.16 -0.49
C LEU A 175 12.49 10.87 0.98
N TYR A 176 13.77 10.81 1.36
CA TYR A 176 14.19 10.62 2.74
C TYR A 176 13.79 11.80 3.65
N VAL A 177 13.75 13.02 3.12
CA VAL A 177 13.23 14.17 3.85
C VAL A 177 11.72 14.08 4.04
N ALA A 178 11.00 13.58 3.04
CA ALA A 178 9.55 13.40 3.11
C ALA A 178 9.12 12.28 4.07
N ASN A 179 9.93 11.22 4.17
CA ASN A 179 9.75 10.13 5.13
C ASN A 179 11.12 9.58 5.55
N ARG A 180 11.39 9.53 6.86
CA ARG A 180 12.66 9.02 7.41
C ARG A 180 12.84 7.52 7.29
N ASP A 181 11.74 6.79 7.17
CA ASP A 181 11.71 5.35 6.96
C ASP A 181 11.82 4.97 5.47
N PHE A 182 11.98 5.96 4.58
CA PHE A 182 12.24 5.69 3.16
C PHE A 182 13.50 4.84 3.02
N ALA A 183 13.33 3.66 2.45
CA ALA A 183 14.36 2.62 2.36
C ALA A 183 14.75 2.26 0.94
N GLY A 184 13.91 2.55 -0.06
CA GLY A 184 14.18 2.20 -1.44
C GLY A 184 13.05 2.51 -2.41
N TRP A 185 13.16 1.96 -3.61
CA TRP A 185 12.20 2.17 -4.69
C TRP A 185 12.05 0.92 -5.54
N LEU A 186 10.81 0.53 -5.80
CA LEU A 186 10.45 -0.61 -6.65
C LEU A 186 9.86 -0.13 -7.97
N THR A 187 10.41 -0.62 -9.08
CA THR A 187 9.87 -0.41 -10.42
C THR A 187 9.77 -1.73 -11.16
N ILE A 188 8.59 -2.08 -11.66
CA ILE A 188 8.33 -3.19 -12.56
C ILE A 188 7.56 -2.63 -13.75
N GLU A 189 8.29 -2.14 -14.74
CA GLU A 189 7.76 -1.32 -15.83
C GLU A 189 6.65 -2.05 -16.60
N GLY A 190 6.86 -3.30 -17.01
CA GLY A 190 5.88 -4.10 -17.74
C GLY A 190 4.59 -4.41 -16.98
N LEU A 191 4.58 -4.22 -15.66
CA LEU A 191 3.39 -4.38 -14.80
C LEU A 191 2.81 -3.04 -14.32
N GLY A 192 3.47 -1.92 -14.60
CA GLY A 192 3.03 -0.59 -14.15
C GLY A 192 3.20 -0.38 -12.64
N ILE A 193 4.15 -1.07 -12.01
CA ILE A 193 4.51 -0.87 -10.59
C ILE A 193 5.68 0.13 -10.55
N ASP A 194 5.49 1.28 -9.88
CA ASP A 194 6.52 2.30 -9.66
C ASP A 194 6.20 3.03 -8.35
N MET A 195 6.86 2.63 -7.24
CA MET A 195 6.47 3.08 -5.91
C MET A 195 7.61 3.12 -4.92
N PRO A 196 7.51 3.97 -3.86
CA PRO A 196 8.47 3.99 -2.78
C PRO A 196 8.39 2.72 -1.93
N LEU A 197 9.52 2.34 -1.36
CA LEU A 197 9.64 1.33 -0.33
C LEU A 197 10.10 1.98 0.96
N VAL A 198 9.48 1.57 2.05
CA VAL A 198 9.85 2.00 3.42
C VAL A 198 10.37 0.82 4.22
N GLN A 199 10.98 1.08 5.37
CA GLN A 199 11.31 0.05 6.36
C GLN A 199 11.03 0.60 7.74
N GLY A 200 10.02 0.05 8.41
CA GLY A 200 9.65 0.39 9.78
C GLY A 200 10.46 -0.39 10.82
N GLU A 201 10.11 -0.23 12.09
CA GLU A 201 10.65 -1.00 13.20
C GLU A 201 10.03 -2.41 13.27
N THR A 202 8.81 -2.55 12.73
CA THR A 202 8.07 -3.82 12.62
C THR A 202 7.44 -3.96 11.24
N ASN A 203 7.04 -5.18 10.85
CA ASN A 203 6.27 -5.44 9.64
C ASN A 203 4.82 -4.92 9.72
N GLY A 204 4.35 -4.49 10.89
CA GLY A 204 3.01 -3.91 11.10
C GLY A 204 2.90 -2.43 10.75
N ASP A 205 3.97 -1.67 10.83
CA ASP A 205 3.97 -0.20 10.81
C ASP A 205 3.36 0.40 9.53
N TYR A 206 3.60 -0.24 8.40
CA TYR A 206 3.17 0.22 7.09
C TYR A 206 2.04 -0.59 6.44
N LEU A 207 1.44 -1.52 7.18
CA LEU A 207 0.25 -2.24 6.71
C LEU A 207 -0.97 -1.32 6.53
N ARG A 208 -1.09 -0.31 7.41
CA ARG A 208 -2.22 0.64 7.40
C ARG A 208 -1.78 2.10 7.38
N THR A 209 -0.52 2.35 7.01
CA THR A 209 0.08 3.69 6.96
C THR A 209 0.69 3.93 5.59
N ASP A 210 0.35 5.05 4.96
CA ASP A 210 0.91 5.44 3.65
C ASP A 210 2.34 5.97 3.75
N PHE A 211 2.95 6.23 2.60
CA PHE A 211 4.30 6.79 2.52
C PHE A 211 4.48 8.11 3.31
N TYR A 212 3.44 8.89 3.49
CA TYR A 212 3.50 10.18 4.20
C TYR A 212 3.07 10.08 5.67
N GLY A 213 2.97 8.88 6.23
CA GLY A 213 2.62 8.64 7.64
C GLY A 213 1.13 8.83 7.95
N LYS A 214 0.24 8.79 6.94
CA LYS A 214 -1.20 8.94 7.14
C LYS A 214 -1.89 7.57 7.11
N PRO A 215 -2.99 7.42 7.88
CA PRO A 215 -3.80 6.20 7.80
C PRO A 215 -4.25 5.92 6.35
N SER A 216 -4.09 4.68 5.90
CA SER A 216 -4.46 4.22 4.56
C SER A 216 -4.71 2.73 4.59
N ARG A 217 -5.84 2.26 4.05
CA ARG A 217 -6.11 0.82 3.89
C ARG A 217 -5.16 0.14 2.91
N TYR A 218 -4.53 0.90 2.04
CA TYR A 218 -3.54 0.42 1.07
C TYR A 218 -2.14 0.28 1.67
N GLY A 219 -1.89 0.88 2.83
CA GLY A 219 -0.56 0.91 3.41
C GLY A 219 0.49 1.55 2.50
N CYS A 220 1.72 1.11 2.66
CA CYS A 220 2.86 1.36 1.77
C CYS A 220 3.61 0.04 1.55
N CYS A 221 4.23 -0.17 0.39
CA CYS A 221 5.14 -1.31 0.23
C CYS A 221 6.39 -1.13 1.08
N PHE A 222 6.85 -2.20 1.72
CA PHE A 222 7.91 -2.11 2.71
C PHE A 222 8.87 -3.31 2.68
N PHE A 223 10.14 -3.06 3.03
CA PHE A 223 11.10 -4.12 3.31
C PHE A 223 10.79 -4.76 4.67
N ASP A 224 11.04 -6.05 4.78
CA ASP A 224 11.01 -6.74 6.06
C ASP A 224 11.94 -6.03 7.05
N TYR A 225 11.44 -5.76 8.28
CA TYR A 225 12.20 -5.01 9.29
C TYR A 225 13.52 -5.68 9.68
N ARG A 226 13.62 -7.01 9.49
CA ARG A 226 14.85 -7.80 9.78
C ARG A 226 15.91 -7.66 8.70
N ASN A 227 15.55 -7.17 7.50
CA ASN A 227 16.49 -7.06 6.41
C ASN A 227 17.51 -5.92 6.60
N ASN A 228 18.77 -6.21 6.31
CA ASN A 228 19.80 -5.18 6.17
C ASN A 228 19.84 -4.66 4.73
N ILE A 229 19.17 -3.54 4.49
CA ILE A 229 19.08 -2.93 3.14
C ILE A 229 20.39 -2.28 2.66
N LYS A 230 21.39 -2.11 3.52
CA LYS A 230 22.67 -1.51 3.17
C LYS A 230 23.66 -2.53 2.62
N THR A 231 23.79 -3.69 3.26
CA THR A 231 24.70 -4.78 2.87
C THR A 231 24.01 -5.85 2.06
N LEU A 232 22.69 -5.89 2.10
CA LEU A 232 21.77 -6.92 1.62
C LEU A 232 22.03 -8.28 2.29
N ASP A 233 20.99 -8.85 2.82
CA ASP A 233 20.99 -10.24 3.23
C ASP A 233 20.95 -11.18 2.02
N ARG A 234 20.96 -12.47 2.24
CA ARG A 234 20.83 -13.46 1.17
C ARG A 234 19.44 -13.40 0.52
N ASN A 235 18.41 -13.11 1.30
CA ASN A 235 17.04 -12.87 0.84
C ASN A 235 16.54 -11.50 1.34
N THR A 236 16.32 -10.58 0.40
CA THR A 236 15.70 -9.29 0.66
C THR A 236 14.20 -9.42 0.39
N ILE A 237 13.38 -9.15 1.40
CA ILE A 237 11.93 -9.38 1.35
C ILE A 237 11.21 -8.06 1.28
N VAL A 238 10.24 -7.95 0.38
CA VAL A 238 9.36 -6.79 0.21
C VAL A 238 7.92 -7.25 0.25
N TYR A 239 7.12 -6.59 1.07
CA TYR A 239 5.70 -6.81 1.21
C TYR A 239 4.89 -5.70 0.56
N GLY A 240 3.71 -6.04 0.07
CA GLY A 240 2.73 -5.08 -0.43
C GLY A 240 1.34 -5.69 -0.48
N HIS A 241 0.32 -4.86 -0.24
CA HIS A 241 -1.06 -5.31 -0.31
C HIS A 241 -1.49 -5.63 -1.75
N ASN A 242 -2.29 -6.67 -1.88
CA ASN A 242 -3.16 -6.91 -3.03
C ASN A 242 -4.61 -6.71 -2.57
N MET A 243 -5.30 -5.73 -3.13
CA MET A 243 -6.67 -5.37 -2.75
C MET A 243 -7.74 -6.02 -3.63
N GLY A 244 -7.34 -7.02 -4.42
CA GLY A 244 -8.22 -7.77 -5.34
C GLY A 244 -8.05 -7.35 -6.80
N SER A 245 -8.61 -8.17 -7.69
CA SER A 245 -8.45 -8.03 -9.14
C SER A 245 -9.00 -6.74 -9.75
N SER A 246 -9.90 -6.05 -9.04
CA SER A 246 -10.45 -4.76 -9.48
C SER A 246 -9.61 -3.55 -9.05
N ASP A 247 -8.67 -3.74 -8.12
CA ASP A 247 -7.83 -2.68 -7.58
C ASP A 247 -6.35 -3.01 -7.80
N LEU A 248 -5.79 -2.43 -8.85
CA LEU A 248 -4.41 -2.68 -9.28
C LEU A 248 -3.36 -1.84 -8.53
N LEU A 249 -3.75 -1.22 -7.42
CA LEU A 249 -2.83 -0.49 -6.56
C LEU A 249 -1.90 -1.44 -5.78
N MET A 250 -0.82 -0.89 -5.29
CA MET A 250 0.21 -1.62 -4.57
C MET A 250 0.66 -2.87 -5.36
N PHE A 251 0.55 -4.06 -4.78
CA PHE A 251 0.90 -5.32 -5.45
C PHE A 251 -0.25 -5.99 -6.20
N GLY A 252 -1.38 -5.29 -6.41
CA GLY A 252 -2.47 -5.84 -7.23
C GLY A 252 -2.01 -6.26 -8.63
N ASN A 253 -1.15 -5.47 -9.27
CA ASN A 253 -0.56 -5.84 -10.56
C ASN A 253 0.46 -6.99 -10.51
N LEU A 254 0.97 -7.36 -9.33
CA LEU A 254 1.90 -8.48 -9.18
C LEU A 254 1.24 -9.80 -9.55
N GLU A 255 -0.10 -9.90 -9.42
CA GLU A 255 -0.92 -11.04 -9.83
C GLU A 255 -0.67 -11.49 -11.28
N LYS A 256 -0.29 -10.56 -12.15
CA LYS A 256 0.04 -10.90 -13.56
C LYS A 256 1.18 -11.90 -13.67
N TYR A 257 2.07 -11.98 -12.68
CA TYR A 257 3.12 -13.00 -12.65
C TYR A 257 2.61 -14.41 -12.39
N SER A 258 1.36 -14.61 -11.94
CA SER A 258 0.77 -15.96 -11.88
C SER A 258 0.73 -16.65 -13.25
N ARG A 259 0.82 -15.87 -14.33
CA ARG A 259 0.86 -16.33 -15.72
C ARG A 259 2.22 -16.03 -16.35
N ILE A 260 2.69 -16.96 -17.19
CA ILE A 260 3.96 -16.83 -17.92
C ILE A 260 4.04 -15.56 -18.79
N ASP A 261 2.91 -15.06 -19.28
CA ASP A 261 2.85 -13.82 -20.06
C ASP A 261 3.24 -12.59 -19.23
N GLY A 262 2.88 -12.58 -17.94
CA GLY A 262 3.31 -11.53 -17.02
C GLY A 262 4.83 -11.53 -16.82
N PHE A 263 5.44 -12.72 -16.69
CA PHE A 263 6.89 -12.85 -16.67
C PHE A 263 7.53 -12.34 -17.97
N LYS A 264 6.99 -12.76 -19.14
CA LYS A 264 7.50 -12.30 -20.43
C LYS A 264 7.41 -10.79 -20.62
N ALA A 265 6.38 -10.17 -20.06
CA ALA A 265 6.22 -8.71 -20.08
C ALA A 265 7.19 -7.97 -19.16
N ALA A 266 7.59 -8.59 -18.04
CA ALA A 266 8.44 -7.98 -17.01
C ALA A 266 9.43 -8.99 -16.40
N PRO A 267 10.40 -9.51 -17.18
CA PRO A 267 11.34 -10.52 -16.69
C PRO A 267 12.39 -9.97 -15.73
N VAL A 268 12.51 -8.64 -15.63
CA VAL A 268 13.47 -7.93 -14.79
C VAL A 268 12.73 -6.95 -13.89
N ILE A 269 13.08 -6.95 -12.62
CA ILE A 269 12.59 -6.06 -11.58
C ILE A 269 13.70 -5.07 -11.24
N GLU A 270 13.42 -3.78 -11.16
CA GLU A 270 14.30 -2.79 -10.56
C GLU A 270 13.82 -2.56 -9.12
N CYS A 271 14.56 -3.10 -8.17
CA CYS A 271 14.35 -2.87 -6.75
C CYS A 271 15.62 -2.29 -6.15
N ASN A 272 15.56 -1.01 -5.87
CA ASN A 272 16.67 -0.21 -5.38
C ASN A 272 16.54 -0.04 -3.87
N THR A 273 17.66 -0.05 -3.16
CA THR A 273 17.68 0.41 -1.77
C THR A 273 18.11 1.88 -1.70
N LEU A 274 18.04 2.43 -0.50
CA LEU A 274 18.55 3.77 -0.20
C LEU A 274 20.04 3.94 -0.61
N TYR A 275 20.77 2.82 -0.73
CA TYR A 275 22.22 2.77 -0.91
C TYR A 275 22.68 2.29 -2.29
N ALA A 276 21.86 1.57 -3.04
CA ALA A 276 22.26 0.94 -4.29
C ALA A 276 21.12 0.88 -5.31
N LEU A 277 21.48 1.04 -6.59
CA LEU A 277 20.61 0.78 -7.72
C LEU A 277 20.84 -0.65 -8.20
N MET A 278 19.77 -1.43 -8.32
CA MET A 278 19.85 -2.86 -8.55
C MET A 278 18.78 -3.35 -9.50
N LYS A 279 19.14 -4.36 -10.29
CA LYS A 279 18.23 -5.10 -11.16
C LYS A 279 18.23 -6.57 -10.77
N TRP A 280 17.06 -7.17 -10.87
CA TRP A 280 16.80 -8.53 -10.41
C TRP A 280 16.07 -9.29 -11.51
N LYS A 281 16.56 -10.48 -11.86
CA LYS A 281 15.92 -11.36 -12.85
C LYS A 281 14.96 -12.31 -12.16
N VAL A 282 13.72 -12.34 -12.61
CA VAL A 282 12.70 -13.22 -12.03
C VAL A 282 13.10 -14.66 -12.21
N TYR A 283 13.25 -15.39 -11.10
CA TYR A 283 13.65 -16.79 -11.05
C TYR A 283 12.46 -17.72 -10.89
N ALA A 284 11.61 -17.47 -9.89
CA ALA A 284 10.46 -18.31 -9.57
C ALA A 284 9.25 -17.46 -9.19
N VAL A 285 8.08 -17.96 -9.55
CA VAL A 285 6.79 -17.44 -9.12
C VAL A 285 5.97 -18.62 -8.60
N PHE A 286 5.38 -18.49 -7.44
CA PHE A 286 4.56 -19.54 -6.85
C PHE A 286 3.48 -18.96 -5.93
N VAL A 287 2.46 -19.78 -5.66
CA VAL A 287 1.45 -19.50 -4.65
C VAL A 287 1.67 -20.46 -3.49
N THR A 288 1.55 -19.96 -2.28
CA THR A 288 1.74 -20.77 -1.07
C THR A 288 0.71 -20.39 0.00
N ASN A 289 0.54 -21.29 0.97
CA ASN A 289 -0.26 -21.05 2.16
C ASN A 289 0.46 -20.08 3.12
N SER A 290 -0.32 -19.37 3.94
CA SER A 290 0.19 -18.57 5.07
C SER A 290 -0.02 -19.26 6.42
N LEU A 291 -0.89 -20.29 6.47
CA LEU A 291 -1.20 -21.03 7.67
C LEU A 291 -0.85 -22.51 7.51
N PRO A 292 -0.24 -23.16 8.50
CA PRO A 292 0.06 -24.60 8.46
C PRO A 292 -1.20 -25.47 8.26
N SER A 293 -2.33 -25.05 8.80
CA SER A 293 -3.61 -25.75 8.67
C SER A 293 -4.10 -25.94 7.22
N GLN A 294 -3.58 -25.13 6.30
CA GLN A 294 -3.95 -25.17 4.87
C GLN A 294 -3.20 -26.26 4.10
N ASP A 295 -2.10 -26.81 4.63
CA ASP A 295 -1.30 -27.85 4.00
C ASP A 295 -0.86 -28.93 5.03
N ASN A 296 -1.81 -29.57 5.69
CA ASN A 296 -1.58 -30.70 6.61
C ASN A 296 -0.49 -30.47 7.67
N GLY A 297 -0.38 -29.25 8.16
CA GLY A 297 0.63 -28.86 9.14
C GLY A 297 1.95 -28.36 8.54
N TYR A 298 2.09 -28.32 7.21
CA TYR A 298 3.28 -27.83 6.56
C TYR A 298 3.16 -26.34 6.15
N LEU A 299 4.18 -25.57 6.49
CA LEU A 299 4.34 -24.18 6.05
C LEU A 299 5.72 -23.98 5.42
N PHE A 300 5.77 -23.58 4.17
CA PHE A 300 7.04 -23.22 3.53
C PHE A 300 7.46 -21.81 3.99
N ASN A 301 8.47 -21.75 4.86
CA ASN A 301 9.02 -20.49 5.31
C ASN A 301 9.88 -19.86 4.20
N TYR A 302 9.26 -19.07 3.32
CA TYR A 302 9.93 -18.34 2.26
C TYR A 302 10.41 -16.94 2.69
N ILE A 303 9.97 -16.48 3.86
CA ILE A 303 10.28 -15.15 4.42
C ILE A 303 11.45 -15.19 5.39
N PHE A 304 12.47 -15.96 5.08
CA PHE A 304 13.66 -16.09 5.90
C PHE A 304 14.79 -15.21 5.33
N PRO A 305 15.16 -14.07 5.96
CA PRO A 305 16.15 -13.14 5.40
C PRO A 305 17.57 -13.70 5.39
N GLN A 306 17.94 -14.38 6.46
CA GLN A 306 19.30 -14.83 6.70
C GLN A 306 19.38 -16.35 6.56
N MET A 307 19.99 -16.81 5.50
CA MET A 307 20.33 -18.23 5.29
C MET A 307 21.83 -18.35 5.51
N GLU A 308 22.21 -18.86 6.68
CA GLU A 308 23.58 -18.81 7.15
C GLU A 308 24.50 -19.73 6.35
N SER A 309 24.03 -20.91 5.98
CA SER A 309 24.81 -21.87 5.21
C SER A 309 24.42 -21.93 3.72
N ASP A 310 25.35 -22.41 2.90
CA ASP A 310 25.10 -22.70 1.48
C ASP A 310 24.19 -23.92 1.31
N GLU A 311 24.16 -24.82 2.28
CA GLU A 311 23.30 -25.98 2.34
C GLU A 311 21.85 -25.57 2.56
N ASP A 312 21.60 -24.65 3.50
CA ASP A 312 20.25 -24.10 3.76
C ASP A 312 19.72 -23.41 2.52
N PHE A 313 20.57 -22.58 1.88
CA PHE A 313 20.17 -21.90 0.65
C PHE A 313 19.94 -22.88 -0.51
N ALA A 314 20.73 -23.93 -0.64
CA ALA A 314 20.48 -24.98 -1.64
C ALA A 314 19.15 -25.72 -1.36
N GLY A 315 18.85 -26.00 -0.10
CA GLY A 315 17.56 -26.54 0.33
C GLY A 315 16.40 -25.62 -0.03
N TYR A 316 16.57 -24.32 0.21
CA TYR A 316 15.58 -23.30 -0.17
C TYR A 316 15.37 -23.23 -1.68
N ILE A 317 16.43 -23.22 -2.50
CA ILE A 317 16.34 -23.26 -3.97
C ILE A 317 15.54 -24.50 -4.42
N ALA A 318 15.81 -25.68 -3.85
CA ALA A 318 15.09 -26.89 -4.16
C ALA A 318 13.58 -26.81 -3.84
N GLN A 319 13.21 -26.06 -2.79
CA GLN A 319 11.82 -25.81 -2.46
C GLN A 319 11.17 -24.83 -3.45
N LEU A 320 11.89 -23.79 -3.92
CA LEU A 320 11.42 -22.90 -4.98
C LEU A 320 11.16 -23.68 -6.27
N ASP A 321 12.09 -24.55 -6.68
CA ASP A 321 11.99 -25.35 -7.91
C ASP A 321 10.80 -26.28 -7.93
N ARG A 322 10.38 -26.80 -6.78
CA ARG A 322 9.20 -27.66 -6.66
C ARG A 322 7.87 -26.89 -6.76
N ARG A 323 7.89 -25.58 -6.45
CA ARG A 323 6.66 -24.76 -6.32
C ARG A 323 6.42 -23.82 -7.49
N LYS A 324 7.45 -23.50 -8.26
CA LYS A 324 7.33 -22.53 -9.36
C LYS A 324 6.24 -22.93 -10.34
N LEU A 325 5.39 -21.98 -10.69
CA LEU A 325 4.29 -22.15 -11.62
C LEU A 325 4.78 -22.43 -13.05
N TYR A 326 5.98 -21.96 -13.38
CA TYR A 326 6.63 -22.11 -14.68
C TYR A 326 8.14 -21.93 -14.55
N THR A 327 8.88 -22.38 -15.53
CA THR A 327 10.33 -22.13 -15.62
C THR A 327 10.59 -20.80 -16.31
N THR A 328 11.57 -20.03 -15.81
CA THR A 328 11.92 -18.71 -16.37
C THR A 328 13.18 -18.75 -17.25
N GLY A 329 13.93 -19.85 -17.22
CA GLY A 329 15.25 -19.95 -17.86
C GLY A 329 16.35 -19.21 -17.12
N VAL A 330 16.03 -18.52 -16.01
CA VAL A 330 17.03 -17.87 -15.17
C VAL A 330 17.62 -18.90 -14.20
N ASP A 331 18.95 -18.91 -14.06
CA ASP A 331 19.67 -19.75 -13.11
C ASP A 331 19.75 -19.09 -11.72
N LEU A 332 19.96 -19.88 -10.67
CA LEU A 332 20.18 -19.41 -9.32
C LEU A 332 21.30 -20.24 -8.67
N LEU A 333 22.38 -19.55 -8.29
CA LEU A 333 23.55 -20.14 -7.65
C LEU A 333 23.53 -19.90 -6.14
N LYS A 334 24.25 -20.73 -5.40
CA LYS A 334 24.40 -20.62 -3.93
C LYS A 334 25.01 -19.27 -3.49
N SER A 335 25.80 -18.62 -4.34
CA SER A 335 26.43 -17.32 -4.08
C SER A 335 25.52 -16.13 -4.36
N ASP A 336 24.37 -16.34 -4.97
CA ASP A 336 23.49 -15.25 -5.37
C ASP A 336 22.71 -14.67 -4.16
N LYS A 337 22.30 -13.43 -4.34
CA LYS A 337 21.31 -12.78 -3.48
C LYS A 337 19.97 -12.74 -4.20
N ILE A 338 18.90 -12.92 -3.44
CA ILE A 338 17.53 -12.93 -3.97
C ILE A 338 16.70 -11.80 -3.36
N LEU A 339 15.71 -11.40 -4.15
CA LEU A 339 14.62 -10.52 -3.79
C LEU A 339 13.34 -11.36 -3.78
N THR A 340 12.60 -11.30 -2.68
CA THR A 340 11.29 -11.94 -2.55
C THR A 340 10.22 -10.86 -2.43
N LEU A 341 9.31 -10.79 -3.41
CA LEU A 341 8.11 -9.96 -3.32
C LEU A 341 6.96 -10.84 -2.86
N SER A 342 6.29 -10.45 -1.79
CA SER A 342 5.19 -11.22 -1.17
C SER A 342 3.93 -10.38 -1.06
N THR A 343 2.80 -10.94 -1.48
CA THR A 343 1.48 -10.30 -1.37
C THR A 343 0.39 -11.35 -1.17
N CYS A 344 -0.78 -10.91 -0.74
CA CYS A 344 -1.96 -11.78 -0.72
C CYS A 344 -2.30 -12.27 -2.13
N SER A 345 -2.80 -13.49 -2.23
CA SER A 345 -3.37 -14.08 -3.44
C SER A 345 -4.79 -14.56 -3.13
N TYR A 346 -5.60 -14.76 -4.17
CA TYR A 346 -7.02 -15.10 -4.05
C TYR A 346 -7.35 -16.51 -4.57
N GLU A 347 -6.35 -17.37 -4.82
CA GLU A 347 -6.57 -18.77 -5.23
C GLU A 347 -7.22 -19.58 -4.12
N PHE A 348 -6.93 -19.25 -2.86
CA PHE A 348 -7.58 -19.77 -1.66
C PHE A 348 -7.42 -18.75 -0.52
N ASP A 349 -8.18 -18.95 0.58
CA ASP A 349 -8.12 -18.06 1.73
C ASP A 349 -6.69 -17.97 2.28
N ASP A 350 -6.24 -16.75 2.57
CA ASP A 350 -4.89 -16.46 3.07
C ASP A 350 -3.73 -16.92 2.17
N ALA A 351 -3.98 -17.17 0.89
CA ALA A 351 -2.93 -17.47 -0.07
C ALA A 351 -1.96 -16.29 -0.22
N ARG A 352 -0.70 -16.62 -0.54
CA ARG A 352 0.34 -15.64 -0.84
C ARG A 352 0.90 -15.91 -2.23
N LEU A 353 0.85 -14.90 -3.11
CA LEU A 353 1.64 -14.91 -4.34
C LEU A 353 3.03 -14.42 -4.01
N VAL A 354 4.02 -15.20 -4.40
CA VAL A 354 5.43 -14.93 -4.14
C VAL A 354 6.19 -14.89 -5.46
N VAL A 355 6.95 -13.81 -5.65
CA VAL A 355 7.87 -13.65 -6.79
C VAL A 355 9.29 -13.58 -6.25
N VAL A 356 10.13 -14.54 -6.63
CA VAL A 356 11.53 -14.57 -6.27
C VAL A 356 12.38 -14.21 -7.47
N ALA A 357 13.24 -13.21 -7.30
CA ALA A 357 14.15 -12.75 -8.33
C ALA A 357 15.59 -12.78 -7.83
N ARG A 358 16.53 -13.03 -8.71
CA ARG A 358 17.96 -13.06 -8.44
C ARG A 358 18.63 -11.74 -8.82
N LEU A 359 19.52 -11.23 -8.00
CA LEU A 359 20.33 -10.06 -8.31
C LEU A 359 21.16 -10.30 -9.58
N VAL A 360 21.15 -9.34 -10.49
CA VAL A 360 22.03 -9.37 -11.69
C VAL A 360 23.49 -9.36 -11.23
N ARG A 361 24.25 -10.35 -11.67
CA ARG A 361 25.65 -10.51 -11.27
C ARG A 361 26.54 -9.46 -11.93
N PRO A 362 27.66 -9.07 -11.32
CA PRO A 362 28.63 -8.15 -11.95
C PRO A 362 29.06 -8.66 -13.33
N GLY A 363 28.95 -7.79 -14.35
CA GLY A 363 29.33 -8.11 -15.73
C GLY A 363 28.32 -8.97 -16.51
N GLU A 364 27.23 -9.39 -15.87
CA GLU A 364 26.14 -10.10 -16.53
C GLU A 364 25.23 -9.13 -17.31
N SER A 365 24.71 -9.58 -18.47
CA SER A 365 23.65 -8.84 -19.18
C SER A 365 22.39 -8.72 -18.31
N GLU A 366 21.79 -7.55 -18.24
CA GLU A 366 20.51 -7.34 -17.56
C GLU A 366 19.32 -8.00 -18.27
N LYS A 367 19.48 -8.35 -19.56
CA LYS A 367 18.42 -8.97 -20.36
C LYS A 367 18.18 -10.41 -19.95
N VAL A 368 16.95 -10.83 -20.06
CA VAL A 368 16.52 -12.22 -19.88
C VAL A 368 16.00 -12.75 -21.22
N ASP A 369 16.44 -13.94 -21.61
CA ASP A 369 15.87 -14.64 -22.76
C ASP A 369 14.57 -15.32 -22.36
N THR A 370 13.44 -14.65 -22.64
CA THR A 370 12.11 -15.16 -22.30
C THR A 370 11.64 -16.30 -23.21
N SER A 371 12.38 -16.65 -24.27
CA SER A 371 12.08 -17.82 -25.09
C SER A 371 12.36 -19.15 -24.37
N LEU A 372 13.21 -19.12 -23.35
CA LEU A 372 13.52 -20.26 -22.48
C LEU A 372 12.44 -20.54 -21.43
N ALA A 373 11.44 -19.64 -21.32
CA ALA A 373 10.37 -19.83 -20.36
C ALA A 373 9.37 -20.87 -20.85
N GLY A 374 8.97 -21.78 -19.96
CA GLY A 374 8.05 -22.86 -20.27
C GLY A 374 7.28 -23.37 -19.06
N ILE A 375 6.19 -24.07 -19.28
CA ILE A 375 5.34 -24.72 -18.26
C ILE A 375 5.87 -26.12 -17.98
#